data_8892a3b2aa7eb8c6af1c1cb04a7ae74a
#
_entry.id   8892a3b2aa7eb8c6af1c1cb04a7ae74a
#
_cell.length_a   1.000
_cell.length_b   1.000
_cell.length_c   1.000
_cell.angle_alpha   90.00
_cell.angle_beta   90.00
_cell.angle_gamma   90.00
#
_symmetry.space_group_name_H-M   'P 1'
#
loop_
_entity.id
_entity.type
_entity.pdbx_description
1 polymer ?
#
loop_
_entity_poly.entity_id
_entity_poly.type
_entity_poly.pdbx_seq_one_letter_code
_entity_poly.pdbx_strand_id
1 'polypeptide(L)'
;LKNDPKFVAWMNGGQHEAPPNGESSIVFMQRVCAGFEMLVKNMMMTGDESAVLVTHGGVIMTILAAYGLPRAKMTDWMCENGHGYSMRIDPMLWGHGMAAEVYQMLPIIEQGEKREYSVIDIAREAADRAYGQKEDGKTE
;
A
#
# COMPACT_ATOMS: atom_id res chain seq x y z
N LEU A 1 26.03 15.82 -11.03
CA LEU A 1 24.64 15.36 -11.07
C LEU A 1 23.65 16.54 -11.22
N LYS A 2 23.76 17.61 -10.42
CA LYS A 2 22.80 18.75 -10.45
C LYS A 2 22.69 19.44 -11.81
N ASN A 3 23.72 19.38 -12.66
CA ASN A 3 23.75 20.00 -13.99
C ASN A 3 23.57 18.99 -15.14
N ASP A 4 23.28 17.75 -14.83
CA ASP A 4 23.00 16.72 -15.85
C ASP A 4 21.57 16.94 -16.40
N PRO A 5 21.39 17.12 -17.72
CA PRO A 5 20.06 17.34 -18.30
C PRO A 5 19.07 16.22 -18.00
N LYS A 6 19.53 14.96 -17.91
CA LYS A 6 18.69 13.81 -17.57
C LYS A 6 18.25 13.85 -16.12
N PHE A 7 19.14 14.28 -15.22
CA PHE A 7 18.79 14.44 -13.81
C PHE A 7 17.74 15.55 -13.61
N VAL A 8 17.91 16.68 -14.33
CA VAL A 8 16.93 17.79 -14.29
C VAL A 8 15.57 17.37 -14.87
N ALA A 9 15.55 16.64 -15.98
CA ALA A 9 14.32 16.13 -16.59
C ALA A 9 13.57 15.18 -15.63
N TRP A 10 14.29 14.26 -15.01
CA TRP A 10 13.73 13.34 -14.01
C TRP A 10 13.19 14.10 -12.78
N MET A 11 13.92 15.07 -12.25
CA MET A 11 13.49 15.92 -11.13
C MET A 11 12.22 16.71 -11.43
N ASN A 12 12.00 17.09 -12.69
CA ASN A 12 10.80 17.81 -13.14
C ASN A 12 9.57 16.89 -13.33
N GLY A 13 9.65 15.61 -12.96
CA GLY A 13 8.51 14.72 -12.82
C GLY A 13 8.09 13.98 -14.10
N GLY A 14 8.97 13.80 -15.07
CA GLY A 14 8.73 12.94 -16.21
C GLY A 14 8.64 11.47 -15.79
N GLN A 15 7.45 10.84 -15.88
CA GLN A 15 7.27 9.42 -15.49
C GLN A 15 8.13 8.45 -16.29
N HIS A 16 8.50 8.80 -17.49
CA HIS A 16 9.34 8.02 -18.42
C HIS A 16 10.83 8.38 -18.29
N GLU A 17 11.14 9.49 -17.62
CA GLU A 17 12.53 9.91 -17.44
C GLU A 17 13.18 9.11 -16.32
N ALA A 18 14.45 8.76 -16.53
CA ALA A 18 15.26 8.05 -15.55
C ALA A 18 16.41 8.93 -15.08
N PRO A 19 16.80 8.87 -13.81
CA PRO A 19 18.04 9.48 -13.37
C PRO A 19 19.24 8.80 -14.04
N PRO A 20 20.38 9.48 -14.19
CA PRO A 20 21.57 8.85 -14.73
C PRO A 20 21.91 7.53 -14.04
N ASN A 21 22.06 6.45 -14.81
CA ASN A 21 22.27 5.08 -14.33
C ASN A 21 21.18 4.49 -13.45
N GLY A 22 19.96 5.06 -13.48
CA GLY A 22 18.79 4.58 -12.75
C GLY A 22 17.66 4.13 -13.67
N GLU A 23 16.55 3.76 -13.05
CA GLU A 23 15.30 3.40 -13.75
C GLU A 23 14.27 4.54 -13.68
N SER A 24 13.37 4.62 -14.66
CA SER A 24 12.25 5.54 -14.63
C SER A 24 11.20 5.11 -13.60
N SER A 25 10.36 6.04 -13.17
CA SER A 25 9.28 5.75 -12.21
C SER A 25 8.35 4.65 -12.70
N ILE A 26 8.02 4.62 -14.00
CA ILE A 26 7.14 3.59 -14.56
C ILE A 26 7.80 2.20 -14.56
N VAL A 27 9.09 2.12 -14.89
CA VAL A 27 9.84 0.85 -14.85
C VAL A 27 9.95 0.34 -13.42
N PHE A 28 10.23 1.24 -12.47
CA PHE A 28 10.24 0.93 -11.04
C PHE A 28 8.90 0.33 -10.59
N MET A 29 7.78 1.00 -10.90
CA MET A 29 6.43 0.52 -10.50
C MET A 29 6.11 -0.83 -11.13
N GLN A 30 6.41 -1.04 -12.41
CA GLN A 30 6.20 -2.31 -13.08
C GLN A 30 7.00 -3.45 -12.44
N ARG A 31 8.27 -3.20 -12.13
CA ARG A 31 9.15 -4.17 -11.47
C ARG A 31 8.65 -4.53 -10.07
N VAL A 32 8.22 -3.54 -9.29
CA VAL A 32 7.68 -3.74 -7.95
C VAL A 32 6.39 -4.57 -8.00
N CYS A 33 5.46 -4.20 -8.87
CA CYS A 33 4.19 -4.93 -9.03
C CYS A 33 4.44 -6.37 -9.46
N ALA A 34 5.27 -6.60 -10.48
CA ALA A 34 5.59 -7.96 -10.94
C ALA A 34 6.23 -8.82 -9.84
N GLY A 35 7.13 -8.23 -9.05
CA GLY A 35 7.76 -8.92 -7.92
C GLY A 35 6.76 -9.29 -6.83
N PHE A 36 5.84 -8.38 -6.50
CA PHE A 36 4.80 -8.64 -5.51
C PHE A 36 3.79 -9.70 -5.98
N GLU A 37 3.33 -9.64 -7.23
CA GLU A 37 2.45 -10.65 -7.82
C GLU A 37 3.09 -12.04 -7.81
N MET A 38 4.38 -12.11 -8.12
CA MET A 38 5.13 -13.38 -8.07
C MET A 38 5.24 -13.91 -6.63
N LEU A 39 5.47 -13.05 -5.64
CA LEU A 39 5.48 -13.42 -4.22
C LEU A 39 4.14 -14.03 -3.81
N VAL A 40 3.02 -13.34 -4.10
CA VAL A 40 1.68 -13.80 -3.76
C VAL A 40 1.37 -15.13 -4.45
N LYS A 41 1.70 -15.25 -5.74
CA LYS A 41 1.52 -16.51 -6.49
C LYS A 41 2.31 -17.65 -5.85
N ASN A 42 3.55 -17.42 -5.46
CA ASN A 42 4.38 -18.44 -4.83
C ASN A 42 3.79 -18.88 -3.49
N MET A 43 3.36 -17.94 -2.64
CA MET A 43 2.70 -18.24 -1.37
C MET A 43 1.45 -19.13 -1.57
N MET A 44 0.62 -18.79 -2.56
CA MET A 44 -0.57 -19.60 -2.90
C MET A 44 -0.20 -21.02 -3.37
N MET A 45 0.90 -21.15 -4.10
CA MET A 45 1.37 -22.45 -4.60
C MET A 45 1.99 -23.32 -3.49
N THR A 46 2.70 -22.71 -2.54
CA THR A 46 3.37 -23.42 -1.43
C THR A 46 2.45 -23.63 -0.24
N GLY A 47 1.33 -22.90 -0.16
CA GLY A 47 0.42 -22.91 0.98
C GLY A 47 0.93 -22.09 2.17
N ASP A 48 1.84 -21.14 1.94
CA ASP A 48 2.32 -20.25 2.98
C ASP A 48 1.21 -19.27 3.39
N GLU A 49 0.86 -19.27 4.67
CA GLU A 49 -0.24 -18.46 5.21
C GLU A 49 0.17 -17.02 5.54
N SER A 50 1.47 -16.77 5.72
CA SER A 50 1.97 -15.45 6.09
C SER A 50 3.39 -15.21 5.57
N ALA A 51 3.69 -13.94 5.29
CA ALA A 51 5.02 -13.49 4.94
C ALA A 51 5.28 -12.09 5.51
N VAL A 52 6.55 -11.80 5.78
CA VAL A 52 6.99 -10.45 6.15
C VAL A 52 7.89 -9.93 5.03
N LEU A 53 7.49 -8.82 4.43
CA LEU A 53 8.26 -8.14 3.40
C LEU A 53 8.93 -6.89 3.99
N VAL A 54 10.23 -6.95 4.20
CA VAL A 54 11.02 -5.79 4.64
C VAL A 54 11.57 -5.07 3.42
N THR A 55 11.18 -3.81 3.25
CA THR A 55 11.51 -3.04 2.05
C THR A 55 11.55 -1.54 2.30
N HIS A 56 11.53 -0.72 1.26
CA HIS A 56 11.62 0.74 1.31
C HIS A 56 10.27 1.41 1.06
N GLY A 57 10.11 2.65 1.53
CA GLY A 57 8.86 3.40 1.45
C GLY A 57 8.28 3.49 0.03
N GLY A 58 9.09 3.71 -0.99
CA GLY A 58 8.64 3.73 -2.39
C GLY A 58 8.01 2.41 -2.86
N VAL A 59 8.55 1.27 -2.40
CA VAL A 59 8.00 -0.06 -2.69
C VAL A 59 6.68 -0.25 -1.95
N ILE A 60 6.63 0.10 -0.66
CA ILE A 60 5.40 0.02 0.16
C ILE A 60 4.28 0.83 -0.49
N MET A 61 4.53 2.11 -0.78
CA MET A 61 3.56 3.00 -1.42
C MET A 61 3.07 2.47 -2.77
N THR A 62 3.96 1.89 -3.58
CA THR A 62 3.61 1.32 -4.89
C THR A 62 2.68 0.11 -4.75
N ILE A 63 3.02 -0.83 -3.86
CA ILE A 63 2.21 -2.03 -3.63
C ILE A 63 0.82 -1.65 -3.10
N LEU A 64 0.76 -0.77 -2.12
CA LEU A 64 -0.51 -0.38 -1.50
C LEU A 64 -1.39 0.46 -2.44
N ALA A 65 -0.80 1.33 -3.25
CA ALA A 65 -1.55 2.07 -4.27
C ALA A 65 -2.10 1.16 -5.38
N ALA A 66 -1.35 0.12 -5.76
CA ALA A 66 -1.77 -0.81 -6.81
C ALA A 66 -2.82 -1.81 -6.33
N TYR A 67 -2.64 -2.38 -5.15
CA TYR A 67 -3.41 -3.55 -4.69
C TYR A 67 -4.22 -3.30 -3.41
N GLY A 68 -3.89 -2.27 -2.62
CA GLY A 68 -4.49 -2.01 -1.32
C GLY A 68 -5.97 -1.58 -1.38
N LEU A 69 -6.74 -2.07 -0.43
CA LEU A 69 -8.07 -1.58 -0.09
C LEU A 69 -8.06 -1.05 1.35
N PRO A 70 -8.57 0.15 1.62
CA PRO A 70 -9.29 1.07 0.70
C PRO A 70 -8.39 1.64 -0.39
N ARG A 71 -8.97 2.00 -1.54
CA ARG A 71 -8.23 2.66 -2.62
C ARG A 71 -7.83 4.07 -2.21
N ALA A 72 -6.54 4.37 -2.32
CA ALA A 72 -6.00 5.68 -2.00
C ALA A 72 -4.83 6.03 -2.94
N LYS A 73 -4.42 7.29 -2.95
CA LYS A 73 -3.28 7.74 -3.74
C LYS A 73 -1.99 7.17 -3.16
N MET A 74 -0.97 7.02 -3.99
CA MET A 74 0.34 6.51 -3.58
C MET A 74 0.91 7.27 -2.37
N THR A 75 0.79 8.59 -2.36
CA THR A 75 1.27 9.46 -1.28
C THR A 75 0.55 9.26 0.06
N ASP A 76 -0.70 8.80 0.03
CA ASP A 76 -1.50 8.57 1.23
C ASP A 76 -1.02 7.33 2.01
N TRP A 77 -0.23 6.47 1.37
CA TRP A 77 0.41 5.29 1.95
C TRP A 77 1.83 5.54 2.47
N MET A 78 2.26 6.80 2.51
CA MET A 78 3.56 7.15 3.07
C MET A 78 3.61 6.78 4.55
N CYS A 79 4.70 6.18 4.98
CA CYS A 79 4.95 5.88 6.39
C CYS A 79 6.41 6.19 6.75
N GLU A 80 6.65 6.39 8.03
CA GLU A 80 7.99 6.63 8.56
C GLU A 80 8.87 5.38 8.49
N ASN A 81 10.18 5.57 8.63
CA ASN A 81 11.12 4.45 8.70
C ASN A 81 10.81 3.54 9.89
N GLY A 82 10.88 2.23 9.66
CA GLY A 82 10.51 1.23 10.67
C GLY A 82 9.00 1.00 10.80
N HIS A 83 8.19 1.73 10.02
CA HIS A 83 6.75 1.54 9.95
C HIS A 83 6.33 0.79 8.68
N GLY A 84 5.10 0.33 8.65
CA GLY A 84 4.54 -0.37 7.51
C GLY A 84 3.08 -0.72 7.71
N TYR A 85 2.61 -1.71 6.98
CA TYR A 85 1.21 -2.09 6.96
C TYR A 85 1.06 -3.61 6.96
N SER A 86 0.00 -4.09 7.60
CA SER A 86 -0.47 -5.46 7.45
C SER A 86 -1.60 -5.51 6.44
N MET A 87 -1.51 -6.46 5.51
CA MET A 87 -2.55 -6.67 4.50
C MET A 87 -2.97 -8.13 4.47
N ARG A 88 -4.23 -8.36 4.16
CA ARG A 88 -4.83 -9.67 3.95
C ARG A 88 -5.10 -9.88 2.48
N ILE A 89 -4.64 -10.99 1.96
CA ILE A 89 -4.88 -11.40 0.58
C ILE A 89 -5.86 -12.58 0.60
N ASP A 90 -7.11 -12.29 0.25
CA ASP A 90 -8.10 -13.34 0.02
C ASP A 90 -7.90 -13.91 -1.40
N PRO A 91 -7.73 -15.23 -1.58
CA PRO A 91 -7.47 -15.83 -2.89
C PRO A 91 -8.57 -15.54 -3.92
N MET A 92 -9.85 -15.48 -3.51
CA MET A 92 -10.95 -15.15 -4.42
C MET A 92 -10.89 -13.67 -4.85
N LEU A 93 -10.70 -12.77 -3.90
CA LEU A 93 -10.59 -11.34 -4.18
C LEU A 93 -9.37 -11.05 -5.05
N TRP A 94 -8.26 -11.70 -4.76
CA TRP A 94 -7.03 -11.59 -5.55
C TRP A 94 -7.21 -12.12 -6.97
N GLY A 95 -7.85 -13.28 -7.13
CA GLY A 95 -8.12 -13.86 -8.44
C GLY A 95 -9.06 -13.05 -9.32
N HIS A 96 -9.99 -12.27 -8.74
CA HIS A 96 -10.96 -11.46 -9.49
C HIS A 96 -10.48 -10.03 -9.77
N GLY A 97 -9.67 -9.44 -8.92
CA GLY A 97 -9.33 -8.04 -9.04
C GLY A 97 -7.94 -7.66 -8.53
N MET A 98 -7.11 -8.63 -8.17
CA MET A 98 -5.77 -8.40 -7.61
C MET A 98 -5.80 -7.33 -6.52
N ALA A 99 -6.70 -7.49 -5.54
CA ALA A 99 -6.88 -6.56 -4.43
C ALA A 99 -6.61 -7.25 -3.09
N ALA A 100 -6.09 -6.49 -2.13
CA ALA A 100 -5.76 -6.95 -0.80
C ALA A 100 -6.26 -5.95 0.25
N GLU A 101 -6.84 -6.45 1.32
CA GLU A 101 -7.33 -5.62 2.42
C GLU A 101 -6.15 -5.15 3.29
N VAL A 102 -5.99 -3.84 3.41
CA VAL A 102 -5.03 -3.24 4.34
C VAL A 102 -5.77 -2.94 5.64
N TYR A 103 -5.45 -3.64 6.71
CA TYR A 103 -6.23 -3.60 7.94
C TYR A 103 -5.50 -3.00 9.14
N GLN A 104 -4.19 -2.82 9.08
CA GLN A 104 -3.43 -2.34 10.23
C GLN A 104 -2.13 -1.65 9.82
N MET A 105 -1.76 -0.60 10.56
CA MET A 105 -0.41 -0.02 10.52
C MET A 105 0.52 -0.74 11.51
N LEU A 106 1.80 -0.80 11.17
CA LEU A 106 2.87 -1.32 12.02
C LEU A 106 3.85 -0.20 12.38
N PRO A 107 4.45 -0.21 13.59
CA PRO A 107 4.18 -1.15 14.69
C PRO A 107 2.76 -0.97 15.25
N ILE A 108 2.25 -2.01 15.90
CA ILE A 108 0.97 -1.92 16.61
C ILE A 108 1.17 -1.00 17.82
N ILE A 109 0.47 0.12 17.83
CA ILE A 109 0.53 1.09 18.92
C ILE A 109 -0.56 0.72 19.93
N GLU A 110 -0.18 0.52 21.20
CA GLU A 110 -1.11 0.26 22.27
C GLU A 110 -1.98 1.49 22.56
N GLN A 111 -3.17 1.25 23.15
CA GLN A 111 -4.12 2.33 23.44
C GLN A 111 -3.48 3.41 24.33
N GLY A 112 -3.41 4.64 23.81
CA GLY A 112 -2.90 5.82 24.52
C GLY A 112 -1.75 6.55 23.84
N GLU A 113 -1.05 5.95 22.89
CA GLU A 113 -0.04 6.63 22.11
C GLU A 113 -0.67 7.34 20.88
N LYS A 114 -0.23 8.58 20.64
CA LYS A 114 -0.66 9.33 19.45
C LYS A 114 0.07 8.79 18.23
N ARG A 115 -0.68 8.25 17.26
CA ARG A 115 -0.17 7.96 15.92
C ARG A 115 -0.73 8.95 14.90
N GLU A 116 -0.05 9.08 13.77
CA GLU A 116 -0.62 9.82 12.65
C GLU A 116 -1.88 9.15 12.13
N TYR A 117 -2.85 9.98 11.76
CA TYR A 117 -4.12 9.56 11.18
C TYR A 117 -3.90 9.01 9.77
N SER A 118 -4.32 7.78 9.54
CA SER A 118 -4.03 7.05 8.30
C SER A 118 -5.26 6.86 7.42
N VAL A 119 -5.02 6.45 6.18
CA VAL A 119 -6.09 6.05 5.23
C VAL A 119 -6.97 4.95 5.81
N ILE A 120 -6.42 4.06 6.62
CA ILE A 120 -7.17 2.99 7.29
C ILE A 120 -8.16 3.57 8.30
N ASP A 121 -7.77 4.60 9.03
CA ASP A 121 -8.63 5.26 10.00
C ASP A 121 -9.80 5.97 9.31
N ILE A 122 -9.52 6.66 8.20
CA ILE A 122 -10.56 7.28 7.36
C ILE A 122 -11.56 6.24 6.86
N ALA A 123 -11.08 5.10 6.36
CA ALA A 123 -11.93 4.03 5.85
C ALA A 123 -12.76 3.39 6.96
N ARG A 124 -12.17 3.19 8.15
CA ARG A 124 -12.87 2.66 9.32
C ARG A 124 -13.97 3.60 9.78
N GLU A 125 -13.69 4.89 9.92
CA GLU A 125 -14.71 5.90 10.28
C GLU A 125 -15.80 6.02 9.23
N ALA A 126 -15.48 5.88 7.94
CA ALA A 126 -16.47 5.87 6.88
C ALA A 126 -17.38 4.63 6.96
N ALA A 127 -16.81 3.46 7.26
CA ALA A 127 -17.56 2.23 7.47
C ALA A 127 -18.44 2.32 8.72
N ASP A 128 -17.92 2.81 9.84
CA ASP A 128 -18.70 2.99 11.07
C ASP A 128 -19.88 3.96 10.87
N ARG A 129 -19.67 5.04 10.11
CA ARG A 129 -20.78 5.94 9.73
C ARG A 129 -21.82 5.29 8.83
N ALA A 130 -21.39 4.41 7.90
CA ALA A 130 -22.30 3.75 6.97
C ALA A 130 -23.08 2.60 7.61
N TYR A 131 -22.47 1.88 8.55
CA TYR A 131 -23.03 0.65 9.15
C TYR A 131 -23.45 0.81 10.61
N GLY A 132 -22.86 1.74 11.37
CA GLY A 132 -23.17 1.98 12.79
C GLY A 132 -24.54 2.59 13.07
N GLN A 133 -25.24 3.12 12.05
CA GLN A 133 -26.61 3.66 12.20
C GLN A 133 -27.71 2.59 12.14
N LYS A 134 -27.38 1.31 12.04
CA LYS A 134 -28.37 0.22 11.92
C LYS A 134 -28.81 -0.41 13.26
N GLU A 135 -28.17 -0.10 14.38
CA GLU A 135 -28.51 -0.74 15.66
C GLU A 135 -29.52 0.03 16.54
N ASP A 136 -29.79 1.32 16.27
CA ASP A 136 -30.72 2.11 17.09
C ASP A 136 -32.18 2.04 16.64
N GLY A 137 -32.56 1.15 15.74
CA GLY A 137 -33.89 1.08 15.11
C GLY A 137 -34.76 -0.13 15.46
N LYS A 138 -34.50 -0.87 16.56
CA LYS A 138 -35.37 -1.97 17.00
C LYS A 138 -35.47 -2.06 18.52
N THR A 139 -36.27 -1.18 19.09
CA THR A 139 -36.96 -1.43 20.38
C THR A 139 -38.27 -0.67 20.34
N GLU A 140 -39.30 -1.33 19.82
CA GLU A 140 -40.69 -1.20 20.22
C GLU A 140 -41.42 -2.50 19.87
#